data_043e3f9da7ed7b73f8a5a8cc9d79b515
#
_entry.id   043e3f9da7ed7b73f8a5a8cc9d79b515
#
_cell.length_a   1.000
_cell.length_b   1.000
_cell.length_c   1.000
_cell.angle_alpha   90.00
_cell.angle_beta   90.00
_cell.angle_gamma   90.00
#
_symmetry.space_group_name_H-M   'P 1'
#
loop_
_entity.id
_entity.type
_entity.pdbx_description
1 polymer ?
#
loop_
_entity_poly.entity_id
_entity_poly.type
_entity_poly.pdbx_seq_one_letter_code
_entity_poly.pdbx_strand_id
1 'polypeptide(L)'
;MAKPFRLYVCSDIHASERTWRKFLNAMKANVYKVDAAVIAGDLTGKALIAVVKGGGGDLWSASVLGQHREARDETELLALERSIADVGYYAVRVTEVERAAMEADPELVKKAFHERIDARLKEWIELATERLEGSGVPVYVMPGNDDDFAIDPVLAASTYLQDVNERVVDLTPWHQLVSMGWSSPTPWSTPRELPEEEFLDRLSGLMSGTRDARKTVMMTHVPPYDSGLDTAPLLSPDLRPTASAGDLLRGPVGSTGVRAAIERFKPVLGAHGHIHESGGERRIGDTV
;
A
#
# COMPACT_ATOMS: atom_id res chain seq x y z
N MET A 1 -29.26 -6.36 21.47
CA MET A 1 -28.48 -6.66 20.24
C MET A 1 -27.02 -6.37 20.55
N ALA A 2 -26.08 -7.22 20.12
CA ALA A 2 -24.65 -6.95 20.29
C ALA A 2 -24.26 -5.68 19.51
N LYS A 3 -23.35 -4.88 20.06
CA LYS A 3 -22.80 -3.70 19.36
C LYS A 3 -22.12 -4.17 18.07
N PRO A 4 -22.39 -3.55 16.90
CA PRO A 4 -21.70 -3.91 15.66
C PRO A 4 -20.20 -3.57 15.77
N PHE A 5 -19.34 -4.49 15.32
CA PHE A 5 -17.92 -4.23 15.17
C PHE A 5 -17.68 -3.46 13.87
N ARG A 6 -16.96 -2.34 13.95
CA ARG A 6 -16.69 -1.46 12.82
C ARG A 6 -15.21 -1.52 12.46
N LEU A 7 -14.93 -2.02 11.29
CA LEU A 7 -13.59 -2.09 10.72
C LEU A 7 -13.41 -0.97 9.69
N TYR A 8 -12.37 -0.15 9.88
CA TYR A 8 -11.94 0.79 8.85
C TYR A 8 -10.95 0.10 7.92
N VAL A 9 -11.18 0.20 6.63
CA VAL A 9 -10.30 -0.41 5.61
C VAL A 9 -9.73 0.70 4.72
N CYS A 10 -8.42 0.70 4.54
CA CYS A 10 -7.75 1.48 3.50
C CYS A 10 -6.60 0.67 2.91
N SER A 11 -6.06 1.12 1.77
CA SER A 11 -4.98 0.49 1.04
C SER A 11 -4.24 1.54 0.21
N ASP A 12 -3.12 1.14 -0.40
CA ASP A 12 -2.44 1.89 -1.45
C ASP A 12 -2.09 3.33 -1.04
N ILE A 13 -1.46 3.47 0.14
CA ILE A 13 -1.04 4.77 0.67
C ILE A 13 0.14 5.32 -0.12
N HIS A 14 1.00 4.44 -0.65
CA HIS A 14 2.15 4.76 -1.51
C HIS A 14 2.97 5.95 -1.01
N ALA A 15 3.43 5.87 0.24
CA ALA A 15 4.23 6.90 0.92
C ALA A 15 3.64 8.32 0.91
N SER A 16 2.35 8.49 0.59
CA SER A 16 1.69 9.80 0.58
C SER A 16 1.54 10.33 2.02
N GLU A 17 2.37 11.32 2.37
CA GLU A 17 2.33 11.98 3.67
C GLU A 17 0.96 12.60 3.95
N ARG A 18 0.33 13.15 2.92
CA ARG A 18 -1.03 13.70 3.01
C ARG A 18 -2.06 12.63 3.36
N THR A 19 -1.97 11.46 2.70
CA THR A 19 -2.91 10.34 2.93
C THR A 19 -2.70 9.76 4.31
N TRP A 20 -1.44 9.54 4.72
CA TRP A 20 -1.11 9.05 6.05
C TRP A 20 -1.65 9.95 7.16
N ARG A 21 -1.40 11.27 7.07
CA ARG A 21 -1.92 12.23 8.06
C ARG A 21 -3.44 12.30 8.09
N LYS A 22 -4.12 12.16 6.95
CA LYS A 22 -5.59 12.07 6.90
C LYS A 22 -6.09 10.82 7.60
N PHE A 23 -5.46 9.66 7.35
CA PHE A 23 -5.77 8.42 8.05
C PHE A 23 -5.64 8.59 9.56
N LEU A 24 -4.48 9.05 10.04
CA LEU A 24 -4.25 9.25 11.47
C LEU A 24 -5.25 10.23 12.10
N ASN A 25 -5.58 11.32 11.41
CA ASN A 25 -6.56 12.30 11.90
C ASN A 25 -7.97 11.68 12.00
N ALA A 26 -8.37 10.89 11.01
CA ALA A 26 -9.66 10.20 11.02
C ALA A 26 -9.76 9.19 12.17
N MET A 27 -8.69 8.44 12.44
CA MET A 27 -8.60 7.49 13.55
C MET A 27 -8.61 8.21 14.90
N LYS A 28 -7.77 9.25 15.08
CA LYS A 28 -7.67 10.02 16.32
C LYS A 28 -9.01 10.69 16.69
N ALA A 29 -9.63 11.34 15.74
CA ALA A 29 -10.94 11.99 15.93
C ALA A 29 -12.09 10.99 16.08
N ASN A 30 -11.84 9.71 15.79
CA ASN A 30 -12.81 8.63 15.80
C ASN A 30 -14.13 8.97 15.09
N VAL A 31 -14.02 9.68 13.96
CA VAL A 31 -15.16 10.20 13.19
C VAL A 31 -16.12 9.09 12.79
N TYR A 32 -15.58 7.93 12.45
CA TYR A 32 -16.34 6.75 12.01
C TYR A 32 -16.69 5.80 13.16
N LYS A 33 -16.28 6.09 14.40
CA LYS A 33 -16.50 5.25 15.60
C LYS A 33 -16.04 3.80 15.35
N VAL A 34 -14.85 3.65 14.79
CA VAL A 34 -14.28 2.35 14.45
C VAL A 34 -13.74 1.63 15.67
N ASP A 35 -13.78 0.31 15.64
CA ASP A 35 -13.24 -0.57 16.67
C ASP A 35 -11.85 -1.08 16.30
N ALA A 36 -11.49 -1.10 14.99
CA ALA A 36 -10.16 -1.41 14.48
C ALA A 36 -9.96 -0.79 13.08
N ALA A 37 -8.71 -0.66 12.66
CA ALA A 37 -8.36 -0.26 11.29
C ALA A 37 -7.42 -1.29 10.66
N VAL A 38 -7.52 -1.46 9.34
CA VAL A 38 -6.61 -2.29 8.53
C VAL A 38 -6.07 -1.49 7.36
N ILE A 39 -4.81 -1.73 7.01
CA ILE A 39 -4.15 -1.19 5.82
C ILE A 39 -3.75 -2.37 4.95
N ALA A 40 -4.42 -2.50 3.80
CA ALA A 40 -4.35 -3.66 2.94
C ALA A 40 -3.25 -3.57 1.86
N GLY A 41 -2.06 -3.13 2.26
CA GLY A 41 -0.86 -3.14 1.42
C GLY A 41 -0.52 -1.83 0.74
N ASP A 42 0.60 -1.84 0.02
CA ASP A 42 1.21 -0.75 -0.71
C ASP A 42 1.41 0.51 0.16
N LEU A 43 2.23 0.32 1.20
CA LEU A 43 2.60 1.37 2.14
C LEU A 43 3.60 2.34 1.54
N THR A 44 4.56 1.83 0.74
CA THR A 44 5.73 2.56 0.29
C THR A 44 5.53 3.22 -1.07
N GLY A 45 6.35 4.24 -1.35
CA GLY A 45 6.28 5.01 -2.60
C GLY A 45 7.13 4.39 -3.70
N LYS A 46 6.85 4.83 -4.93
CA LYS A 46 7.41 4.24 -6.15
C LYS A 46 8.56 5.03 -6.77
N ALA A 47 8.87 6.23 -6.28
CA ALA A 47 9.86 7.10 -6.92
C ALA A 47 10.73 7.87 -5.93
N LEU A 48 12.02 7.95 -6.28
CA LEU A 48 13.00 8.81 -5.67
C LEU A 48 13.19 10.06 -6.54
N ILE A 49 13.02 11.24 -5.96
CA ILE A 49 13.17 12.53 -6.64
C ILE A 49 14.44 13.22 -6.17
N ALA A 50 15.39 13.40 -7.07
CA ALA A 50 16.58 14.18 -6.80
C ALA A 50 16.21 15.66 -6.69
N VAL A 51 16.52 16.26 -5.54
CA VAL A 51 16.46 17.70 -5.29
C VAL A 51 17.88 18.21 -5.39
N VAL A 52 18.21 18.85 -6.51
CA VAL A 52 19.59 19.12 -6.93
C VAL A 52 20.00 20.52 -6.52
N LYS A 53 21.16 20.64 -5.86
CA LYS A 53 21.76 21.93 -5.51
C LYS A 53 22.47 22.54 -6.72
N GLY A 54 22.05 23.72 -7.15
CA GLY A 54 22.69 24.47 -8.24
C GLY A 54 24.08 24.99 -7.88
N GLY A 55 24.93 25.12 -8.90
CA GLY A 55 26.37 25.40 -8.75
C GLY A 55 26.76 26.80 -8.26
N GLY A 56 25.84 27.70 -7.94
CA GLY A 56 26.14 29.11 -7.63
C GLY A 56 25.39 29.72 -6.47
N GLY A 57 24.97 28.95 -5.47
CA GLY A 57 24.24 29.50 -4.34
C GLY A 57 23.35 28.50 -3.62
N ASP A 58 22.30 29.01 -2.97
CA ASP A 58 21.32 28.21 -2.24
C ASP A 58 20.12 27.77 -3.12
N LEU A 59 20.27 27.84 -4.45
CA LEU A 59 19.24 27.42 -5.38
C LEU A 59 19.20 25.89 -5.44
N TRP A 60 18.02 25.34 -5.20
CA TRP A 60 17.71 23.93 -5.37
C TRP A 60 16.64 23.74 -6.46
N SER A 61 16.67 22.64 -7.16
CA SER A 61 15.65 22.34 -8.15
C SER A 61 15.31 20.86 -8.19
N ALA A 62 14.07 20.55 -8.59
CA ALA A 62 13.59 19.21 -8.80
C ALA A 62 12.55 19.16 -9.92
N SER A 63 12.44 18.00 -10.59
CA SER A 63 11.34 17.71 -11.51
C SER A 63 10.34 16.77 -10.82
N VAL A 64 9.12 17.25 -10.63
CA VAL A 64 8.05 16.51 -9.94
C VAL A 64 6.83 16.43 -10.84
N LEU A 65 6.40 15.21 -11.21
CA LEU A 65 5.27 15.00 -12.11
C LEU A 65 5.37 15.80 -13.43
N GLY A 66 6.57 15.87 -14.00
CA GLY A 66 6.84 16.58 -15.23
C GLY A 66 6.93 18.11 -15.10
N GLN A 67 6.83 18.64 -13.87
CA GLN A 67 6.97 20.07 -13.59
C GLN A 67 8.33 20.35 -12.95
N HIS A 68 9.09 21.27 -13.54
CA HIS A 68 10.29 21.80 -12.92
C HIS A 68 9.93 22.79 -11.81
N ARG A 69 10.56 22.65 -10.65
CA ARG A 69 10.35 23.48 -9.47
C ARG A 69 11.67 23.89 -8.87
N GLU A 70 11.75 25.11 -8.36
CA GLU A 70 12.92 25.69 -7.71
C GLU A 70 12.62 26.07 -6.28
N ALA A 71 13.67 26.10 -5.45
CA ALA A 71 13.67 26.60 -4.08
C ALA A 71 14.94 27.41 -3.84
N ARG A 72 14.81 28.62 -3.28
CA ARG A 72 15.88 29.63 -3.14
C ARG A 72 16.37 29.81 -1.72
N ASP A 73 15.69 29.22 -0.78
CA ASP A 73 16.04 29.20 0.64
C ASP A 73 15.57 27.89 1.28
N GLU A 74 15.93 27.68 2.53
CA GLU A 74 15.58 26.45 3.27
C GLU A 74 14.05 26.32 3.46
N THR A 75 13.31 27.43 3.57
CA THR A 75 11.85 27.39 3.73
C THR A 75 11.18 26.87 2.46
N GLU A 76 11.59 27.41 1.31
CA GLU A 76 11.11 26.94 -0.01
C GLU A 76 11.54 25.49 -0.28
N LEU A 77 12.77 25.12 0.13
CA LEU A 77 13.29 23.75 -0.02
C LEU A 77 12.46 22.75 0.80
N LEU A 78 12.18 23.05 2.06
CA LEU A 78 11.32 22.21 2.90
C LEU A 78 9.88 22.13 2.33
N ALA A 79 9.37 23.22 1.74
CA ALA A 79 8.06 23.20 1.07
C ALA A 79 8.07 22.33 -0.18
N LEU A 80 9.15 22.37 -0.98
CA LEU A 80 9.35 21.51 -2.13
C LEU A 80 9.39 20.03 -1.72
N GLU A 81 10.21 19.66 -0.75
CA GLU A 81 10.30 18.29 -0.22
C GLU A 81 8.95 17.79 0.34
N ARG A 82 8.23 18.66 1.05
CA ARG A 82 6.88 18.33 1.52
C ARG A 82 5.92 18.06 0.36
N SER A 83 6.00 18.86 -0.71
CA SER A 83 5.15 18.66 -1.89
C SER A 83 5.44 17.33 -2.61
N ILE A 84 6.70 16.89 -2.60
CA ILE A 84 7.15 15.59 -3.10
C ILE A 84 6.58 14.46 -2.22
N ALA A 85 6.71 14.61 -0.90
CA ALA A 85 6.19 13.63 0.05
C ALA A 85 4.65 13.52 0.03
N ASP A 86 3.95 14.64 -0.19
CA ASP A 86 2.48 14.66 -0.25
C ASP A 86 1.90 13.82 -1.40
N VAL A 87 2.66 13.65 -2.48
CA VAL A 87 2.26 12.82 -3.63
C VAL A 87 2.86 11.41 -3.59
N GLY A 88 3.53 11.04 -2.49
CA GLY A 88 4.02 9.67 -2.28
C GLY A 88 5.41 9.39 -2.85
N TYR A 89 6.19 10.42 -3.13
CA TYR A 89 7.57 10.28 -3.58
C TYR A 89 8.56 10.60 -2.47
N TYR A 90 9.80 10.15 -2.64
CA TYR A 90 10.89 10.41 -1.70
C TYR A 90 11.84 11.46 -2.26
N ALA A 91 12.05 12.54 -1.53
CA ALA A 91 13.04 13.53 -1.88
C ALA A 91 14.44 13.11 -1.39
N VAL A 92 15.46 13.31 -2.22
CA VAL A 92 16.87 13.19 -1.82
C VAL A 92 17.62 14.44 -2.26
N ARG A 93 18.24 15.13 -1.30
CA ARG A 93 19.11 16.29 -1.59
C ARG A 93 20.43 15.80 -2.15
N VAL A 94 20.82 16.31 -3.30
CA VAL A 94 22.06 15.93 -3.98
C VAL A 94 22.72 17.14 -4.64
N THR A 95 24.03 17.09 -4.79
CA THR A 95 24.78 17.98 -5.68
C THR A 95 24.69 17.49 -7.12
N GLU A 96 25.07 18.31 -8.10
CA GLU A 96 25.16 17.87 -9.51
C GLU A 96 26.12 16.69 -9.69
N VAL A 97 27.20 16.62 -8.90
CA VAL A 97 28.16 15.52 -8.95
C VAL A 97 27.52 14.22 -8.45
N GLU A 98 26.82 14.27 -7.31
CA GLU A 98 26.13 13.13 -6.75
C GLU A 98 24.98 12.65 -7.67
N ARG A 99 24.23 13.58 -8.26
CA ARG A 99 23.19 13.25 -9.25
C ARG A 99 23.80 12.51 -10.44
N ALA A 100 24.91 13.02 -11.01
CA ALA A 100 25.59 12.36 -12.12
C ALA A 100 26.13 10.96 -11.72
N ALA A 101 26.62 10.80 -10.50
CA ALA A 101 27.05 9.50 -9.98
C ALA A 101 25.86 8.51 -9.86
N MET A 102 24.71 8.97 -9.35
CA MET A 102 23.49 8.16 -9.28
C MET A 102 22.94 7.78 -10.65
N GLU A 103 23.04 8.67 -11.64
CA GLU A 103 22.66 8.35 -13.03
C GLU A 103 23.57 7.29 -13.67
N ALA A 104 24.84 7.26 -13.26
CA ALA A 104 25.84 6.30 -13.76
C ALA A 104 25.79 4.95 -13.03
N ASP A 105 25.30 4.90 -11.79
CA ASP A 105 25.27 3.71 -10.94
C ASP A 105 23.89 3.49 -10.31
N PRO A 106 23.06 2.56 -10.85
CA PRO A 106 21.75 2.23 -10.32
C PRO A 106 21.77 1.74 -8.86
N GLU A 107 22.88 1.16 -8.38
CA GLU A 107 22.96 0.69 -7.00
C GLU A 107 22.97 1.86 -5.99
N LEU A 108 23.50 3.02 -6.36
CA LEU A 108 23.40 4.23 -5.55
C LEU A 108 21.95 4.73 -5.43
N VAL A 109 21.21 4.67 -6.54
CA VAL A 109 19.76 5.01 -6.53
C VAL A 109 18.99 4.05 -5.64
N LYS A 110 19.22 2.75 -5.80
CA LYS A 110 18.57 1.70 -5.00
C LYS A 110 18.86 1.87 -3.51
N LYS A 111 20.12 2.10 -3.15
CA LYS A 111 20.53 2.35 -1.76
C LYS A 111 19.81 3.58 -1.19
N ALA A 112 19.87 4.72 -1.89
CA ALA A 112 19.21 5.94 -1.44
C ALA A 112 17.68 5.75 -1.32
N PHE A 113 17.07 4.98 -2.23
CA PHE A 113 15.65 4.68 -2.19
C PHE A 113 15.28 3.85 -0.95
N HIS A 114 16.02 2.77 -0.65
CA HIS A 114 15.79 1.97 0.56
C HIS A 114 15.99 2.78 1.85
N GLU A 115 17.00 3.65 1.92
CA GLU A 115 17.21 4.52 3.07
C GLU A 115 16.03 5.47 3.29
N ARG A 116 15.41 5.98 2.21
CA ARG A 116 14.24 6.85 2.30
C ARG A 116 12.95 6.10 2.66
N ILE A 117 12.78 4.88 2.16
CA ILE A 117 11.68 4.00 2.56
C ILE A 117 11.76 3.72 4.06
N ASP A 118 12.91 3.26 4.54
CA ASP A 118 13.17 2.94 5.95
C ASP A 118 12.89 4.13 6.85
N ALA A 119 13.48 5.30 6.53
CA ALA A 119 13.28 6.52 7.30
C ALA A 119 11.79 6.94 7.36
N ARG A 120 11.09 6.96 6.21
CA ARG A 120 9.69 7.34 6.13
C ARG A 120 8.80 6.39 6.92
N LEU A 121 9.03 5.09 6.82
CA LEU A 121 8.21 4.10 7.53
C LEU A 121 8.40 4.22 9.04
N LYS A 122 9.63 4.43 9.52
CA LYS A 122 9.91 4.70 10.94
C LYS A 122 9.22 5.97 11.44
N GLU A 123 9.34 7.08 10.70
CA GLU A 123 8.63 8.33 11.01
C GLU A 123 7.10 8.12 11.09
N TRP A 124 6.54 7.31 10.20
CA TRP A 124 5.11 7.01 10.17
C TRP A 124 4.68 6.17 11.36
N ILE A 125 5.48 5.18 11.74
CA ILE A 125 5.23 4.35 12.94
C ILE A 125 5.27 5.21 14.20
N GLU A 126 6.28 6.06 14.35
CA GLU A 126 6.41 6.99 15.47
C GLU A 126 5.21 7.94 15.55
N LEU A 127 4.83 8.54 14.42
CA LEU A 127 3.68 9.45 14.36
C LEU A 127 2.36 8.73 14.66
N ALA A 128 2.19 7.49 14.21
CA ALA A 128 1.01 6.68 14.54
C ALA A 128 0.95 6.39 16.04
N THR A 129 2.07 5.98 16.62
CA THR A 129 2.19 5.72 18.06
C THR A 129 1.85 6.97 18.85
N GLU A 130 2.49 8.11 18.56
CA GLU A 130 2.24 9.39 19.24
C GLU A 130 0.76 9.79 19.19
N ARG A 131 0.12 9.60 18.03
CA ARG A 131 -1.25 10.10 17.83
C ARG A 131 -2.34 9.17 18.30
N LEU A 132 -2.12 7.87 18.20
CA LEU A 132 -3.16 6.86 18.35
C LEU A 132 -2.97 5.97 19.56
N GLU A 133 -1.78 5.97 20.20
CA GLU A 133 -1.59 5.25 21.46
C GLU A 133 -2.61 5.74 22.51
N GLY A 134 -3.29 4.77 23.15
CA GLY A 134 -4.37 5.08 24.09
C GLY A 134 -5.74 5.36 23.44
N SER A 135 -5.86 5.41 22.11
CA SER A 135 -7.16 5.54 21.43
C SER A 135 -8.05 4.30 21.57
N GLY A 136 -7.45 3.15 21.86
CA GLY A 136 -8.13 1.85 21.89
C GLY A 136 -8.46 1.28 20.51
N VAL A 137 -7.97 1.90 19.42
CA VAL A 137 -8.17 1.44 18.04
C VAL A 137 -6.89 0.75 17.54
N PRO A 138 -6.82 -0.58 17.52
CA PRO A 138 -5.69 -1.28 16.92
C PRO A 138 -5.62 -1.02 15.42
N VAL A 139 -4.38 -0.91 14.89
CA VAL A 139 -4.12 -0.75 13.46
C VAL A 139 -3.31 -1.94 12.97
N TYR A 140 -3.92 -2.72 12.10
CA TYR A 140 -3.32 -3.87 11.45
C TYR A 140 -2.80 -3.47 10.08
N VAL A 141 -1.58 -3.89 9.75
CA VAL A 141 -0.95 -3.56 8.47
C VAL A 141 -0.39 -4.82 7.82
N MET A 142 -0.33 -4.83 6.51
CA MET A 142 0.45 -5.78 5.74
C MET A 142 1.13 -5.04 4.59
N PRO A 143 2.26 -5.53 4.05
CA PRO A 143 2.80 -5.03 2.79
C PRO A 143 1.86 -5.33 1.62
N GLY A 144 2.05 -4.64 0.49
CA GLY A 144 1.45 -4.97 -0.80
C GLY A 144 2.51 -5.41 -1.81
N ASN A 145 2.14 -5.59 -3.07
CA ASN A 145 3.06 -6.10 -4.08
C ASN A 145 4.23 -5.16 -4.40
N ASP A 146 4.03 -3.85 -4.29
CA ASP A 146 5.06 -2.84 -4.54
C ASP A 146 6.04 -2.67 -3.36
N ASP A 147 5.69 -3.18 -2.18
CA ASP A 147 6.50 -3.03 -0.97
C ASP A 147 7.71 -3.98 -0.98
N ASP A 148 8.93 -3.43 -0.95
CA ASP A 148 10.17 -4.21 -0.86
C ASP A 148 10.24 -4.98 0.47
N PHE A 149 10.91 -6.15 0.45
CA PHE A 149 11.12 -6.96 1.66
C PHE A 149 11.93 -6.25 2.76
N ALA A 150 12.65 -5.19 2.41
CA ALA A 150 13.39 -4.39 3.38
C ALA A 150 12.48 -3.73 4.44
N ILE A 151 11.16 -3.61 4.19
CA ILE A 151 10.23 -3.04 5.18
C ILE A 151 9.81 -4.04 6.27
N ASP A 152 9.93 -5.34 6.05
CA ASP A 152 9.44 -6.37 6.98
C ASP A 152 10.04 -6.23 8.39
N PRO A 153 11.37 -6.09 8.57
CA PRO A 153 11.93 -5.89 9.89
C PRO A 153 11.50 -4.58 10.55
N VAL A 154 11.19 -3.54 9.76
CA VAL A 154 10.70 -2.24 10.29
C VAL A 154 9.28 -2.39 10.80
N LEU A 155 8.42 -3.06 10.06
CA LEU A 155 7.04 -3.36 10.50
C LEU A 155 7.05 -4.30 11.71
N ALA A 156 7.85 -5.35 11.70
CA ALA A 156 7.95 -6.30 12.81
C ALA A 156 8.45 -5.65 14.12
N ALA A 157 9.26 -4.60 14.04
CA ALA A 157 9.73 -3.84 15.19
C ALA A 157 8.70 -2.81 15.71
N SER A 158 7.62 -2.56 14.98
CA SER A 158 6.61 -1.60 15.40
C SER A 158 5.87 -2.07 16.65
N THR A 159 5.69 -1.16 17.60
CA THR A 159 4.93 -1.41 18.83
C THR A 159 3.45 -1.11 18.69
N TYR A 160 3.06 -0.28 17.70
CA TYR A 160 1.68 0.15 17.51
C TYR A 160 1.02 -0.41 16.26
N LEU A 161 1.68 -0.29 15.10
CA LEU A 161 1.21 -0.92 13.88
C LEU A 161 1.49 -2.42 13.94
N GLN A 162 0.43 -3.23 13.90
CA GLN A 162 0.57 -4.67 14.00
C GLN A 162 0.73 -5.27 12.61
N ASP A 163 1.93 -5.75 12.29
CA ASP A 163 2.16 -6.54 11.08
C ASP A 163 1.39 -7.85 11.16
N VAL A 164 0.47 -8.04 10.22
CA VAL A 164 -0.39 -9.22 10.14
C VAL A 164 -0.19 -10.01 8.84
N ASN A 165 0.86 -9.69 8.07
CA ASN A 165 1.11 -10.39 6.81
C ASN A 165 1.27 -11.90 7.01
N GLU A 166 0.57 -12.70 6.22
CA GLU A 166 0.51 -14.16 6.29
C GLU A 166 0.20 -14.70 7.70
N ARG A 167 -0.73 -14.03 8.39
CA ARG A 167 -1.15 -14.41 9.76
C ARG A 167 -2.66 -14.54 9.89
N VAL A 168 -3.04 -15.28 10.92
CA VAL A 168 -4.41 -15.36 11.42
C VAL A 168 -4.45 -14.67 12.78
N VAL A 169 -5.18 -13.57 12.90
CA VAL A 169 -5.28 -12.81 14.16
C VAL A 169 -6.72 -12.63 14.59
N ASP A 170 -6.94 -12.49 15.90
CA ASP A 170 -8.27 -12.29 16.45
C ASP A 170 -8.65 -10.80 16.40
N LEU A 171 -9.71 -10.46 15.65
CA LEU A 171 -10.33 -9.12 15.69
C LEU A 171 -11.27 -8.98 16.88
N THR A 172 -12.01 -10.05 17.17
CA THR A 172 -12.96 -10.15 18.29
C THR A 172 -12.97 -11.60 18.78
N PRO A 173 -13.59 -11.92 19.91
CA PRO A 173 -13.78 -13.32 20.31
C PRO A 173 -14.47 -14.20 19.24
N TRP A 174 -15.16 -13.58 18.27
CA TRP A 174 -15.96 -14.26 17.25
C TRP A 174 -15.41 -14.15 15.83
N HIS A 175 -14.61 -13.11 15.55
CA HIS A 175 -14.12 -12.83 14.21
C HIS A 175 -12.59 -12.85 14.17
N GLN A 176 -12.05 -13.40 13.10
CA GLN A 176 -10.62 -13.42 12.82
C GLN A 176 -10.31 -12.62 11.55
N LEU A 177 -9.09 -12.16 11.44
CA LEU A 177 -8.51 -11.58 10.23
C LEU A 177 -7.48 -12.56 9.70
N VAL A 178 -7.60 -12.91 8.44
CA VAL A 178 -6.55 -13.56 7.64
C VAL A 178 -6.04 -12.52 6.67
N SER A 179 -4.73 -12.41 6.54
CA SER A 179 -4.13 -11.42 5.63
C SER A 179 -3.01 -12.01 4.79
N MET A 180 -2.89 -11.50 3.54
CA MET A 180 -1.88 -11.91 2.59
C MET A 180 -1.54 -10.77 1.62
N GLY A 181 -0.32 -10.23 1.74
CA GLY A 181 0.12 -9.03 1.02
C GLY A 181 0.67 -9.27 -0.38
N TRP A 182 0.73 -10.52 -0.83
CA TRP A 182 1.15 -10.85 -2.19
C TRP A 182 0.10 -10.48 -3.23
N SER A 183 0.52 -10.34 -4.49
CA SER A 183 -0.38 -10.30 -5.63
C SER A 183 -0.12 -11.46 -6.60
N SER A 184 -1.03 -11.69 -7.52
CA SER A 184 -0.79 -12.44 -8.75
C SER A 184 0.22 -11.69 -9.63
N PRO A 185 0.88 -12.36 -10.60
CA PRO A 185 1.86 -11.73 -11.46
C PRO A 185 1.31 -10.51 -12.18
N THR A 186 2.06 -9.40 -12.12
CA THR A 186 1.75 -8.16 -12.83
C THR A 186 2.73 -7.97 -14.01
N PRO A 187 2.39 -7.11 -14.98
CA PRO A 187 3.32 -6.78 -16.06
C PRO A 187 4.62 -6.07 -15.59
N TRP A 188 4.68 -5.62 -14.34
CA TRP A 188 5.80 -4.86 -13.78
C TRP A 188 6.79 -5.70 -12.98
N SER A 189 6.48 -6.98 -12.70
CA SER A 189 7.32 -7.88 -11.92
C SER A 189 7.72 -7.26 -10.58
N THR A 190 6.73 -6.94 -9.77
CA THR A 190 6.91 -6.30 -8.47
C THR A 190 7.47 -7.27 -7.41
N PRO A 191 7.99 -6.78 -6.27
CA PRO A 191 8.69 -7.64 -5.30
C PRO A 191 7.87 -8.82 -4.76
N ARG A 192 6.55 -8.64 -4.55
CA ARG A 192 5.71 -9.64 -3.87
C ARG A 192 4.64 -10.20 -4.79
N GLU A 193 5.07 -10.97 -5.77
CA GLU A 193 4.17 -11.67 -6.70
C GLU A 193 4.33 -13.18 -6.57
N LEU A 194 3.22 -13.90 -6.69
CA LEU A 194 3.18 -15.36 -6.67
C LEU A 194 2.36 -15.88 -7.86
N PRO A 195 2.74 -17.03 -8.44
CA PRO A 195 1.87 -17.75 -9.33
C PRO A 195 0.51 -18.03 -8.66
N GLU A 196 -0.58 -17.98 -9.41
CA GLU A 196 -1.94 -18.12 -8.88
C GLU A 196 -2.17 -19.41 -8.08
N GLU A 197 -1.56 -20.52 -8.48
CA GLU A 197 -1.67 -21.80 -7.79
C GLU A 197 -0.99 -21.73 -6.40
N GLU A 198 0.23 -21.18 -6.34
CA GLU A 198 0.95 -21.01 -5.08
C GLU A 198 0.23 -20.00 -4.18
N PHE A 199 -0.30 -18.93 -4.76
CA PHE A 199 -1.10 -17.93 -4.03
C PHE A 199 -2.32 -18.61 -3.37
N LEU A 200 -3.09 -19.39 -4.14
CA LEU A 200 -4.26 -20.10 -3.63
C LEU A 200 -3.89 -21.10 -2.53
N ASP A 201 -2.80 -21.82 -2.69
CA ASP A 201 -2.35 -22.81 -1.70
C ASP A 201 -1.97 -22.15 -0.37
N ARG A 202 -1.18 -21.07 -0.39
CA ARG A 202 -0.82 -20.32 0.82
C ARG A 202 -2.06 -19.72 1.51
N LEU A 203 -2.92 -19.05 0.74
CA LEU A 203 -4.16 -18.47 1.26
C LEU A 203 -5.10 -19.54 1.82
N SER A 204 -5.20 -20.71 1.17
CA SER A 204 -5.98 -21.84 1.65
C SER A 204 -5.42 -22.41 2.96
N GLY A 205 -4.11 -22.45 3.12
CA GLY A 205 -3.45 -22.83 4.36
C GLY A 205 -3.83 -21.90 5.52
N LEU A 206 -3.75 -20.61 5.30
CA LEU A 206 -4.14 -19.58 6.30
C LEU A 206 -5.63 -19.70 6.65
N MET A 207 -6.51 -19.78 5.66
CA MET A 207 -7.96 -19.89 5.88
C MET A 207 -8.34 -21.18 6.61
N SER A 208 -7.66 -22.29 6.36
CA SER A 208 -7.87 -23.56 7.05
C SER A 208 -7.43 -23.51 8.53
N GLY A 209 -6.55 -22.60 8.89
CA GLY A 209 -6.12 -22.33 10.27
C GLY A 209 -7.11 -21.50 11.09
N THR A 210 -8.19 -21.00 10.48
CA THR A 210 -9.20 -20.20 11.19
C THR A 210 -10.19 -21.07 11.99
N ARG A 211 -10.75 -20.51 13.06
CA ARG A 211 -11.80 -21.19 13.85
C ARG A 211 -13.11 -21.39 13.08
N ASP A 212 -13.48 -20.39 12.28
CA ASP A 212 -14.68 -20.38 11.46
C ASP A 212 -14.44 -19.44 10.27
N ALA A 213 -14.20 -20.02 9.10
CA ALA A 213 -13.95 -19.27 7.89
C ALA A 213 -15.07 -18.26 7.54
N ARG A 214 -16.34 -18.61 7.87
CA ARG A 214 -17.51 -17.75 7.62
C ARG A 214 -17.61 -16.55 8.56
N LYS A 215 -16.80 -16.51 9.61
CA LYS A 215 -16.65 -15.37 10.53
C LYS A 215 -15.28 -14.70 10.38
N THR A 216 -14.57 -15.01 9.32
CA THR A 216 -13.25 -14.46 9.05
C THR A 216 -13.34 -13.31 8.05
N VAL A 217 -12.63 -12.23 8.34
CA VAL A 217 -12.30 -11.18 7.38
C VAL A 217 -11.06 -11.66 6.61
N MET A 218 -11.15 -11.73 5.29
CA MET A 218 -10.04 -12.09 4.41
C MET A 218 -9.48 -10.82 3.78
N MET A 219 -8.30 -10.42 4.17
CA MET A 219 -7.60 -9.26 3.63
C MET A 219 -6.48 -9.74 2.70
N THR A 220 -6.65 -9.53 1.39
CA THR A 220 -5.62 -9.76 0.39
C THR A 220 -5.33 -8.46 -0.34
N HIS A 221 -4.05 -8.22 -0.69
CA HIS A 221 -3.74 -6.99 -1.39
C HIS A 221 -4.45 -6.94 -2.75
N VAL A 222 -4.28 -7.98 -3.58
CA VAL A 222 -4.97 -8.09 -4.86
C VAL A 222 -6.45 -8.47 -4.69
N PRO A 223 -7.38 -7.84 -5.43
CA PRO A 223 -8.81 -8.19 -5.40
C PRO A 223 -9.10 -9.49 -6.15
N PRO A 224 -10.28 -10.11 -5.91
CA PRO A 224 -10.70 -11.31 -6.63
C PRO A 224 -11.00 -11.03 -8.11
N TYR A 225 -10.57 -11.95 -8.98
CA TYR A 225 -10.80 -11.89 -10.43
C TYR A 225 -12.28 -11.79 -10.78
N ASP A 226 -12.61 -10.96 -11.78
CA ASP A 226 -13.97 -10.75 -12.31
C ASP A 226 -15.01 -10.40 -11.22
N SER A 227 -14.59 -9.61 -10.28
CA SER A 227 -15.44 -9.11 -9.18
C SER A 227 -16.04 -7.73 -9.48
N GLY A 228 -15.51 -7.04 -10.48
CA GLY A 228 -15.78 -5.62 -10.72
C GLY A 228 -15.03 -4.68 -9.75
N LEU A 229 -14.25 -5.22 -8.81
CA LEU A 229 -13.26 -4.49 -8.01
C LEU A 229 -11.86 -4.56 -8.63
N ASP A 230 -11.74 -5.18 -9.77
CA ASP A 230 -10.49 -5.50 -10.45
C ASP A 230 -10.48 -5.04 -11.91
N THR A 231 -11.32 -4.09 -12.27
CA THR A 231 -11.42 -3.59 -13.65
C THR A 231 -10.38 -2.51 -13.93
N ALA A 232 -9.38 -2.83 -14.74
CA ALA A 232 -8.34 -1.89 -15.15
C ALA A 232 -8.20 -1.80 -16.68
N PRO A 233 -7.49 -0.78 -17.22
CA PRO A 233 -7.12 -0.74 -18.62
C PRO A 233 -6.27 -1.95 -19.01
N LEU A 234 -6.64 -2.65 -20.09
CA LEU A 234 -5.84 -3.74 -20.61
C LEU A 234 -4.58 -3.18 -21.30
N LEU A 235 -3.45 -3.78 -21.02
CA LEU A 235 -2.15 -3.36 -21.54
C LEU A 235 -1.70 -4.26 -22.70
N SER A 236 -1.03 -3.65 -23.66
CA SER A 236 -0.26 -4.34 -24.69
C SER A 236 1.07 -4.88 -24.08
N PRO A 237 1.81 -5.75 -24.82
CA PRO A 237 3.10 -6.26 -24.33
C PRO A 237 4.14 -5.18 -24.02
N ASP A 238 4.02 -3.99 -24.62
CA ASP A 238 4.86 -2.82 -24.37
C ASP A 238 4.29 -1.88 -23.27
N LEU A 239 3.39 -2.39 -22.43
CA LEU A 239 2.78 -1.75 -21.27
C LEU A 239 1.99 -0.47 -21.61
N ARG A 240 1.45 -0.39 -22.82
CA ARG A 240 0.58 0.73 -23.20
C ARG A 240 -0.88 0.33 -23.12
N PRO A 241 -1.75 1.23 -22.65
CA PRO A 241 -3.19 0.97 -22.66
C PRO A 241 -3.67 0.66 -24.08
N THR A 242 -4.44 -0.41 -24.23
CA THR A 242 -5.05 -0.79 -25.51
C THR A 242 -6.38 -0.07 -25.69
N ALA A 243 -6.71 0.24 -26.95
CA ALA A 243 -7.96 0.91 -27.30
C ALA A 243 -8.63 0.24 -28.52
N SER A 244 -9.95 0.30 -28.59
CA SER A 244 -10.73 -0.11 -29.74
C SER A 244 -11.79 0.97 -30.04
N ALA A 245 -11.87 1.38 -31.30
CA ALA A 245 -12.77 2.44 -31.76
C ALA A 245 -12.68 3.77 -30.97
N GLY A 246 -11.51 4.05 -30.37
CA GLY A 246 -11.25 5.25 -29.59
C GLY A 246 -11.47 5.11 -28.07
N ASP A 247 -12.07 4.01 -27.64
CA ASP A 247 -12.27 3.72 -26.22
C ASP A 247 -11.20 2.80 -25.65
N LEU A 248 -10.76 3.08 -24.42
CA LEU A 248 -9.82 2.20 -23.69
C LEU A 248 -10.49 0.85 -23.40
N LEU A 249 -9.82 -0.24 -23.80
CA LEU A 249 -10.24 -1.57 -23.43
C LEU A 249 -9.95 -1.78 -21.95
N ARG A 250 -10.96 -2.23 -21.21
CA ARG A 250 -10.87 -2.54 -19.79
C ARG A 250 -11.33 -3.97 -19.55
N GLY A 251 -10.76 -4.60 -18.53
CA GLY A 251 -11.10 -5.97 -18.18
C GLY A 251 -10.66 -6.30 -16.76
N PRO A 252 -11.02 -7.51 -16.28
CA PRO A 252 -10.62 -8.01 -14.99
C PRO A 252 -9.12 -8.35 -14.98
N VAL A 253 -8.43 -7.88 -13.93
CA VAL A 253 -6.99 -8.12 -13.72
C VAL A 253 -6.69 -8.62 -12.29
N GLY A 254 -7.71 -8.99 -11.54
CA GLY A 254 -7.58 -9.52 -10.18
C GLY A 254 -7.07 -10.96 -10.16
N SER A 255 -6.93 -11.54 -8.96
CA SER A 255 -6.43 -12.89 -8.74
C SER A 255 -7.54 -13.94 -8.83
N THR A 256 -7.31 -14.95 -9.65
CA THR A 256 -8.17 -16.15 -9.73
C THR A 256 -8.05 -16.99 -8.46
N GLY A 257 -6.89 -16.99 -7.80
CA GLY A 257 -6.66 -17.64 -6.52
C GLY A 257 -7.49 -17.02 -5.39
N VAL A 258 -7.54 -15.68 -5.32
CA VAL A 258 -8.41 -14.96 -4.35
C VAL A 258 -9.88 -15.30 -4.62
N ARG A 259 -10.30 -15.28 -5.87
CA ARG A 259 -11.66 -15.63 -6.26
C ARG A 259 -12.03 -17.04 -5.81
N ALA A 260 -11.18 -18.02 -6.10
CA ALA A 260 -11.39 -19.42 -5.72
C ALA A 260 -11.42 -19.60 -4.18
N ALA A 261 -10.55 -18.87 -3.45
CA ALA A 261 -10.55 -18.92 -2.00
C ALA A 261 -11.86 -18.36 -1.39
N ILE A 262 -12.37 -17.22 -1.91
CA ILE A 262 -13.66 -16.67 -1.49
C ILE A 262 -14.79 -17.67 -1.71
N GLU A 263 -14.87 -18.25 -2.90
CA GLU A 263 -15.93 -19.22 -3.26
C GLU A 263 -15.87 -20.48 -2.38
N ARG A 264 -14.65 -20.94 -2.05
CA ARG A 264 -14.42 -22.12 -1.22
C ARG A 264 -14.71 -21.89 0.26
N PHE A 265 -14.16 -20.84 0.84
CA PHE A 265 -14.17 -20.60 2.29
C PHE A 265 -15.33 -19.70 2.75
N LYS A 266 -15.86 -18.88 1.86
CA LYS A 266 -16.99 -17.96 2.09
C LYS A 266 -16.76 -17.06 3.31
N PRO A 267 -15.64 -16.30 3.37
CA PRO A 267 -15.39 -15.37 4.48
C PRO A 267 -16.54 -14.37 4.59
N VAL A 268 -16.74 -13.80 5.78
CA VAL A 268 -17.81 -12.80 5.99
C VAL A 268 -17.56 -11.53 5.19
N LEU A 269 -16.27 -11.18 5.00
CA LEU A 269 -15.83 -9.97 4.31
C LEU A 269 -14.50 -10.23 3.59
N GLY A 270 -14.37 -9.75 2.36
CA GLY A 270 -13.12 -9.53 1.65
C GLY A 270 -12.71 -8.05 1.75
N ALA A 271 -11.43 -7.78 1.98
CA ALA A 271 -10.88 -6.43 1.98
C ALA A 271 -9.64 -6.39 1.09
N HIS A 272 -9.62 -5.48 0.10
CA HIS A 272 -8.64 -5.48 -0.98
C HIS A 272 -8.17 -4.06 -1.34
N GLY A 273 -7.03 -3.98 -2.04
CA GLY A 273 -6.46 -2.78 -2.63
C GLY A 273 -6.01 -3.02 -4.08
N HIS A 274 -4.81 -2.56 -4.43
CA HIS A 274 -4.06 -2.85 -5.66
C HIS A 274 -4.62 -2.19 -6.93
N ILE A 275 -5.91 -2.27 -7.21
CA ILE A 275 -6.49 -1.75 -8.46
C ILE A 275 -7.09 -0.37 -8.20
N HIS A 276 -6.28 0.66 -8.40
CA HIS A 276 -6.65 2.06 -8.12
C HIS A 276 -7.82 2.58 -8.96
N GLU A 277 -8.06 1.97 -10.13
CA GLU A 277 -9.12 2.33 -11.05
C GLU A 277 -10.49 1.75 -10.67
N SER A 278 -10.52 0.86 -9.68
CA SER A 278 -11.72 0.15 -9.27
C SER A 278 -11.93 0.24 -7.77
N GLY A 279 -13.04 0.83 -7.36
CA GLY A 279 -13.40 0.92 -5.94
C GLY A 279 -14.86 0.59 -5.75
N GLY A 280 -15.22 0.19 -4.54
CA GLY A 280 -16.63 -0.04 -4.20
C GLY A 280 -16.84 -1.28 -3.33
N GLU A 281 -18.06 -1.76 -3.33
CA GLU A 281 -18.51 -2.97 -2.63
C GLU A 281 -19.15 -3.92 -3.65
N ARG A 282 -18.83 -5.21 -3.53
CA ARG A 282 -19.41 -6.28 -4.37
C ARG A 282 -19.70 -7.50 -3.51
N ARG A 283 -20.55 -8.38 -4.05
CA ARG A 283 -20.85 -9.67 -3.43
C ARG A 283 -20.40 -10.81 -4.32
N ILE A 284 -19.75 -11.79 -3.68
CA ILE A 284 -19.42 -13.08 -4.27
C ILE A 284 -20.06 -14.15 -3.37
N GLY A 285 -21.22 -14.66 -3.77
CA GLY A 285 -22.02 -15.53 -2.91
C GLY A 285 -22.45 -14.82 -1.62
N ASP A 286 -22.06 -15.38 -0.48
CA ASP A 286 -22.37 -14.83 0.86
C ASP A 286 -21.32 -13.80 1.33
N THR A 287 -20.18 -13.70 0.66
CA THR A 287 -19.08 -12.77 1.02
C THR A 287 -19.35 -11.37 0.46
N VAL A 288 -19.10 -10.34 1.25
CA VAL A 288 -19.12 -8.93 0.86
C VAL A 288 -17.72 -8.45 0.60
#